data_575b3592ef8c01f71d47a3cf46bc94fe
#
_entry.id   575b3592ef8c01f71d47a3cf46bc94fe
#
_cell.length_a   1.000
_cell.length_b   1.000
_cell.length_c   1.000
_cell.angle_alpha   90.00
_cell.angle_beta   90.00
_cell.angle_gamma   90.00
#
_symmetry.space_group_name_H-M   'P 1'
#
loop_
_entity.id
_entity.type
_entity.pdbx_description
1 polymer ?
#
loop_
_entity_poly.entity_id
_entity_poly.type
_entity_poly.pdbx_seq_one_letter_code
_entity_poly.pdbx_strand_id
1 'polypeptide(L)'
;MSTPDLNDGRSQKERMLAGDLYIADDPELSAASRRAYLLTREYEASFAADPAQSRQVLAQLLGEVGDGVHIKPPLFVDYGFNITIGAGTFVNYGLVALDVARITIGRDVQIGPKVQLLTPTHPLDPDLRRAKYEAAESIVIGNNVWLGGGAIVLAGVSIGDNSVIGAGAVVTKNVPPNVVAVGNPATVIRHLGAH
;
A
#
# COMPACT_ATOMS: atom_id res chain seq x y z
N MET A 1 -27.19 -6.42 5.24
CA MET A 1 -26.41 -6.04 6.44
C MET A 1 -27.06 -4.82 7.04
N SER A 2 -27.20 -4.72 8.38
CA SER A 2 -27.70 -3.50 9.01
C SER A 2 -26.69 -2.36 8.81
N THR A 3 -27.19 -1.14 8.62
CA THR A 3 -26.36 0.08 8.58
C THR A 3 -25.52 0.16 9.86
N PRO A 4 -24.18 0.40 9.77
CA PRO A 4 -23.34 0.51 10.95
C PRO A 4 -23.81 1.65 11.85
N ASP A 5 -23.80 1.43 13.17
CA ASP A 5 -24.02 2.52 14.12
C ASP A 5 -22.75 3.39 14.17
N LEU A 6 -22.84 4.59 13.63
CA LEU A 6 -21.75 5.59 13.66
C LEU A 6 -21.73 6.42 14.95
N ASN A 7 -22.64 6.16 15.91
CA ASN A 7 -22.78 6.93 17.16
C ASN A 7 -22.08 6.25 18.35
N ASP A 8 -21.11 5.38 18.12
CA ASP A 8 -20.36 4.70 19.19
C ASP A 8 -19.23 5.56 19.82
N GLY A 9 -19.19 6.85 19.47
CA GLY A 9 -18.22 7.83 20.01
C GLY A 9 -16.84 7.82 19.34
N ARG A 10 -16.57 6.91 18.39
CA ARG A 10 -15.32 6.87 17.65
C ARG A 10 -15.31 7.86 16.48
N SER A 11 -14.12 8.45 16.18
CA SER A 11 -13.89 9.21 14.96
C SER A 11 -13.89 8.30 13.72
N GLN A 12 -14.06 8.88 12.52
CA GLN A 12 -13.96 8.12 11.26
C GLN A 12 -12.56 7.51 11.08
N LYS A 13 -11.52 8.21 11.54
CA LYS A 13 -10.15 7.70 11.52
C LYS A 13 -9.96 6.50 12.45
N GLU A 14 -10.52 6.52 13.66
CA GLU A 14 -10.46 5.38 14.57
C GLU A 14 -11.16 4.16 13.98
N ARG A 15 -12.31 4.35 13.33
CA ARG A 15 -13.02 3.29 12.58
C ARG A 15 -12.17 2.74 11.44
N MET A 16 -11.62 3.62 10.61
CA MET A 16 -10.73 3.26 9.50
C MET A 16 -9.56 2.41 9.98
N LEU A 17 -8.88 2.85 11.05
CA LEU A 17 -7.71 2.13 11.60
C LEU A 17 -8.09 0.81 12.27
N ALA A 18 -9.33 0.66 12.74
CA ALA A 18 -9.88 -0.59 13.29
C ALA A 18 -10.32 -1.58 12.19
N GLY A 19 -10.37 -1.16 10.92
CA GLY A 19 -10.88 -1.96 9.80
C GLY A 19 -12.40 -2.03 9.72
N ASP A 20 -13.10 -1.15 10.44
CA ASP A 20 -14.56 -1.03 10.40
C ASP A 20 -15.01 -0.18 9.21
N LEU A 21 -16.31 -0.26 8.89
CA LEU A 21 -16.91 0.68 7.93
C LEU A 21 -16.83 2.11 8.45
N TYR A 22 -16.37 3.02 7.62
CA TYR A 22 -16.18 4.44 7.92
C TYR A 22 -16.61 5.31 6.74
N ILE A 23 -16.67 6.63 6.95
CA ILE A 23 -16.93 7.62 5.89
C ILE A 23 -15.65 8.42 5.65
N ALA A 24 -15.10 8.33 4.44
CA ALA A 24 -13.85 9.02 4.08
C ALA A 24 -13.97 10.54 3.97
N ASP A 25 -15.18 11.05 3.69
CA ASP A 25 -15.48 12.50 3.63
C ASP A 25 -15.58 13.09 5.05
N ASP A 26 -14.46 13.12 5.74
CA ASP A 26 -14.26 13.54 7.11
C ASP A 26 -13.15 14.61 7.18
N PRO A 27 -13.29 15.68 7.97
CA PRO A 27 -12.30 16.76 8.04
C PRO A 27 -10.91 16.32 8.49
N GLU A 28 -10.79 15.36 9.44
CA GLU A 28 -9.50 14.86 9.92
C GLU A 28 -8.80 14.05 8.83
N LEU A 29 -9.53 13.14 8.18
CA LEU A 29 -9.01 12.32 7.09
C LEU A 29 -8.64 13.17 5.87
N SER A 30 -9.46 14.16 5.52
CA SER A 30 -9.18 15.12 4.44
C SER A 30 -7.92 15.94 4.72
N ALA A 31 -7.70 16.38 5.96
CA ALA A 31 -6.49 17.09 6.34
C ALA A 31 -5.25 16.20 6.27
N ALA A 32 -5.35 14.94 6.70
CA ALA A 32 -4.28 13.95 6.62
C ALA A 32 -3.89 13.63 5.16
N SER A 33 -4.86 13.41 4.28
CA SER A 33 -4.64 13.18 2.86
C SER A 33 -4.00 14.38 2.17
N ARG A 34 -4.48 15.61 2.47
CA ARG A 34 -3.86 16.86 1.96
C ARG A 34 -2.40 16.97 2.41
N ARG A 35 -2.10 16.66 3.68
CA ARG A 35 -0.72 16.65 4.18
C ARG A 35 0.16 15.67 3.39
N ALA A 36 -0.32 14.46 3.18
CA ALA A 36 0.40 13.44 2.41
C ALA A 36 0.66 13.91 0.97
N TYR A 37 -0.33 14.50 0.31
CA TYR A 37 -0.17 15.06 -1.03
C TYR A 37 0.91 16.14 -1.09
N LEU A 38 0.94 17.06 -0.13
CA LEU A 38 1.98 18.11 -0.09
C LEU A 38 3.38 17.52 0.11
N LEU A 39 3.52 16.54 1.00
CA LEU A 39 4.78 15.85 1.25
C LEU A 39 5.26 15.03 0.02
N THR A 40 4.36 14.39 -0.71
CA THR A 40 4.75 13.70 -1.96
C THR A 40 5.26 14.67 -3.01
N ARG A 41 4.68 15.86 -3.13
CA ARG A 41 5.16 16.91 -4.04
C ARG A 41 6.53 17.47 -3.62
N GLU A 42 6.73 17.70 -2.32
CA GLU A 42 8.02 18.12 -1.77
C GLU A 42 9.09 17.03 -1.98
N TYR A 43 8.74 15.76 -1.75
CA TYR A 43 9.61 14.62 -2.01
C TYR A 43 10.07 14.58 -3.47
N GLU A 44 9.14 14.70 -4.42
CA GLU A 44 9.45 14.70 -5.85
C GLU A 44 10.37 15.86 -6.23
N ALA A 45 10.13 17.05 -5.70
CA ALA A 45 10.94 18.25 -5.98
C ALA A 45 12.36 18.13 -5.41
N SER A 46 12.52 17.57 -4.22
CA SER A 46 13.83 17.41 -3.55
C SER A 46 14.63 16.21 -4.02
N PHE A 47 14.01 15.21 -4.63
CA PHE A 47 14.60 13.89 -4.91
C PHE A 47 15.95 13.93 -5.60
N ALA A 48 16.10 14.73 -6.65
CA ALA A 48 17.37 14.88 -7.37
C ALA A 48 18.20 16.09 -6.91
N ALA A 49 17.55 17.11 -6.35
CA ALA A 49 18.18 18.36 -5.97
C ALA A 49 18.86 18.31 -4.60
N ASP A 50 18.22 17.65 -3.64
CA ASP A 50 18.71 17.51 -2.25
C ASP A 50 18.34 16.13 -1.66
N PRO A 51 19.21 15.12 -1.83
CA PRO A 51 18.95 13.78 -1.31
C PRO A 51 18.80 13.70 0.23
N ALA A 52 19.36 14.65 0.97
CA ALA A 52 19.24 14.68 2.43
C ALA A 52 17.83 15.16 2.83
N GLN A 53 17.35 16.26 2.23
CA GLN A 53 15.98 16.74 2.41
C GLN A 53 14.98 15.68 1.96
N SER A 54 15.20 15.07 0.80
CA SER A 54 14.35 14.01 0.26
C SER A 54 14.14 12.87 1.27
N ARG A 55 15.19 12.38 1.94
CA ARG A 55 15.06 11.36 3.00
C ARG A 55 14.27 11.86 4.21
N GLN A 56 14.45 13.11 4.62
CA GLN A 56 13.69 13.71 5.72
C GLN A 56 12.20 13.80 5.40
N VAL A 57 11.85 14.19 4.18
CA VAL A 57 10.45 14.26 3.71
C VAL A 57 9.82 12.88 3.69
N LEU A 58 10.54 11.84 3.21
CA LEU A 58 10.05 10.45 3.25
C LEU A 58 9.78 9.97 4.69
N ALA A 59 10.67 10.29 5.63
CA ALA A 59 10.48 9.94 7.04
C ALA A 59 9.31 10.68 7.69
N GLN A 60 8.92 11.85 7.16
CA GLN A 60 7.73 12.57 7.62
C GLN A 60 6.43 12.05 6.97
N LEU A 61 6.54 11.52 5.76
CA LEU A 61 5.41 11.02 4.98
C LEU A 61 5.01 9.61 5.41
N LEU A 62 5.98 8.70 5.49
CA LEU A 62 5.74 7.28 5.75
C LEU A 62 5.80 6.95 7.24
N GLY A 63 5.13 5.87 7.63
CA GLY A 63 5.10 5.41 9.03
C GLY A 63 6.47 4.92 9.50
N GLU A 64 7.18 4.15 8.66
CA GLU A 64 8.55 3.70 8.94
C GLU A 64 9.29 3.46 7.62
N VAL A 65 10.56 3.88 7.58
CA VAL A 65 11.44 3.69 6.42
C VAL A 65 12.78 3.16 6.90
N GLY A 66 13.10 1.93 6.52
CA GLY A 66 14.36 1.27 6.86
C GLY A 66 15.58 1.87 6.15
N ASP A 67 16.76 1.49 6.62
CA ASP A 67 18.02 1.92 6.04
C ASP A 67 18.17 1.46 4.58
N GLY A 68 18.73 2.32 3.74
CA GLY A 68 18.99 1.99 2.33
C GLY A 68 17.75 1.87 1.45
N VAL A 69 16.58 2.23 1.95
CA VAL A 69 15.36 2.31 1.12
C VAL A 69 15.52 3.40 0.06
N HIS A 70 15.19 3.06 -1.17
CA HIS A 70 15.23 3.98 -2.31
C HIS A 70 13.90 3.94 -3.08
N ILE A 71 13.18 5.06 -3.11
CA ILE A 71 11.90 5.18 -3.82
C ILE A 71 12.06 6.21 -4.94
N LYS A 72 11.81 5.82 -6.20
CA LYS A 72 11.78 6.78 -7.31
C LYS A 72 10.41 7.47 -7.39
N PRO A 73 10.36 8.82 -7.44
CA PRO A 73 9.11 9.53 -7.62
C PRO A 73 8.54 9.35 -9.04
N PRO A 74 7.24 9.65 -9.29
CA PRO A 74 6.28 10.02 -8.25
C PRO A 74 5.84 8.84 -7.38
N LEU A 75 5.48 9.13 -6.13
CA LEU A 75 4.84 8.21 -5.19
C LEU A 75 3.42 8.71 -4.91
N PHE A 76 2.43 7.82 -4.93
CA PHE A 76 1.03 8.15 -4.65
C PHE A 76 0.56 7.35 -3.44
N VAL A 77 0.06 8.05 -2.43
CA VAL A 77 -0.45 7.47 -1.18
C VAL A 77 -1.75 8.17 -0.78
N ASP A 78 -2.58 7.55 0.06
CA ASP A 78 -3.70 8.25 0.70
C ASP A 78 -3.22 9.10 1.87
N TYR A 79 -2.48 8.50 2.79
CA TYR A 79 -2.02 9.15 4.03
C TYR A 79 -0.51 9.02 4.25
N GLY A 80 0.10 7.92 3.81
CA GLY A 80 1.51 7.58 3.99
C GLY A 80 1.84 6.96 5.34
N PHE A 81 1.21 7.40 6.44
CA PHE A 81 1.54 6.96 7.79
C PHE A 81 1.23 5.48 8.08
N ASN A 82 0.43 4.82 7.26
CA ASN A 82 0.13 3.40 7.36
C ASN A 82 1.11 2.52 6.56
N ILE A 83 2.14 3.10 5.92
CA ILE A 83 3.12 2.37 5.12
C ILE A 83 4.40 2.18 5.93
N THR A 84 4.87 0.93 6.03
CA THR A 84 6.19 0.59 6.57
C THR A 84 7.01 -0.13 5.51
N ILE A 85 8.29 0.24 5.36
CA ILE A 85 9.19 -0.31 4.34
C ILE A 85 10.49 -0.76 4.99
N GLY A 86 10.82 -2.04 4.86
CA GLY A 86 12.04 -2.64 5.38
C GLY A 86 13.30 -2.23 4.62
N ALA A 87 14.45 -2.34 5.30
CA ALA A 87 15.75 -1.94 4.81
C ALA A 87 16.11 -2.58 3.45
N GLY A 88 16.89 -1.89 2.64
CA GLY A 88 17.40 -2.36 1.34
C GLY A 88 16.34 -2.42 0.22
N THR A 89 15.11 -2.06 0.49
CA THR A 89 14.01 -2.12 -0.49
C THR A 89 14.14 -1.02 -1.53
N PHE A 90 13.98 -1.42 -2.80
CA PHE A 90 13.96 -0.52 -3.95
C PHE A 90 12.55 -0.43 -4.55
N VAL A 91 12.10 0.79 -4.78
CA VAL A 91 10.82 1.11 -5.43
C VAL A 91 11.06 1.92 -6.69
N ASN A 92 10.59 1.42 -7.83
CA ASN A 92 10.70 2.10 -9.10
C ASN A 92 9.56 3.13 -9.28
N TYR A 93 9.53 3.82 -10.42
CA TYR A 93 8.65 4.95 -10.71
C TYR A 93 7.16 4.62 -10.60
N GLY A 94 6.40 5.52 -9.96
CA GLY A 94 4.96 5.52 -10.03
C GLY A 94 4.28 4.46 -9.15
N LEU A 95 4.86 4.10 -8.01
CA LEU A 95 4.14 3.29 -7.02
C LEU A 95 2.87 4.01 -6.59
N VAL A 96 1.75 3.28 -6.63
CA VAL A 96 0.48 3.66 -6.00
C VAL A 96 0.28 2.77 -4.78
N ALA A 97 0.28 3.33 -3.59
CA ALA A 97 0.10 2.62 -2.33
C ALA A 97 -1.03 3.28 -1.53
N LEU A 98 -2.27 2.86 -1.78
CA LEU A 98 -3.44 3.41 -1.11
C LEU A 98 -3.54 2.81 0.30
N ASP A 99 -3.04 3.55 1.27
CA ASP A 99 -2.77 3.10 2.63
C ASP A 99 -3.89 3.43 3.62
N VAL A 100 -5.13 3.20 3.24
CA VAL A 100 -6.27 3.28 4.16
C VAL A 100 -6.13 2.26 5.31
N ALA A 101 -5.70 1.03 5.00
CA ALA A 101 -5.20 0.08 5.98
C ALA A 101 -3.67 -0.05 5.88
N ARG A 102 -3.06 -0.77 6.81
CA ARG A 102 -1.60 -0.94 6.88
C ARG A 102 -1.06 -1.63 5.63
N ILE A 103 0.02 -1.09 5.07
CA ILE A 103 0.86 -1.70 4.05
C ILE A 103 2.22 -1.98 4.67
N THR A 104 2.58 -3.25 4.82
CA THR A 104 3.88 -3.67 5.32
C THR A 104 4.70 -4.24 4.17
N ILE A 105 5.85 -3.64 3.88
CA ILE A 105 6.79 -4.10 2.86
C ILE A 105 8.07 -4.54 3.59
N GLY A 106 8.49 -5.77 3.37
CA GLY A 106 9.66 -6.38 3.98
C GLY A 106 10.97 -5.77 3.52
N ARG A 107 12.08 -6.43 3.88
CA ARG A 107 13.43 -6.03 3.50
C ARG A 107 13.80 -6.56 2.12
N ASP A 108 14.69 -5.85 1.43
CA ASP A 108 15.29 -6.27 0.14
C ASP A 108 14.25 -6.51 -0.97
N VAL A 109 13.07 -5.90 -0.85
CA VAL A 109 12.00 -6.01 -1.85
C VAL A 109 12.35 -5.18 -3.09
N GLN A 110 12.04 -5.72 -4.27
CA GLN A 110 12.23 -5.04 -5.55
C GLN A 110 10.86 -4.74 -6.16
N ILE A 111 10.46 -3.48 -6.21
CA ILE A 111 9.15 -3.06 -6.75
C ILE A 111 9.34 -2.41 -8.12
N GLY A 112 8.76 -3.03 -9.14
CA GLY A 112 8.76 -2.54 -10.52
C GLY A 112 7.92 -1.26 -10.70
N PRO A 113 8.04 -0.59 -11.86
CA PRO A 113 7.32 0.65 -12.10
C PRO A 113 5.79 0.42 -12.15
N LYS A 114 5.04 1.42 -11.69
CA LYS A 114 3.56 1.44 -11.72
C LYS A 114 2.90 0.25 -11.00
N VAL A 115 3.54 -0.32 -10.01
CA VAL A 115 2.91 -1.29 -9.09
C VAL A 115 1.84 -0.57 -8.28
N GLN A 116 0.75 -1.29 -7.95
CA GLN A 116 -0.35 -0.79 -7.14
C GLN A 116 -0.57 -1.71 -5.95
N LEU A 117 -0.64 -1.13 -4.74
CA LEU A 117 -0.99 -1.78 -3.48
C LEU A 117 -2.27 -1.12 -2.98
N LEU A 118 -3.40 -1.82 -3.09
CA LEU A 118 -4.72 -1.24 -2.93
C LEU A 118 -5.41 -1.84 -1.71
N THR A 119 -5.33 -1.17 -0.56
CA THR A 119 -5.99 -1.61 0.67
C THR A 119 -7.48 -1.26 0.75
N PRO A 120 -7.97 -0.14 0.11
CA PRO A 120 -9.37 0.25 0.24
C PRO A 120 -10.31 -0.74 -0.44
N THR A 121 -11.50 -0.90 0.16
CA THR A 121 -12.63 -1.64 -0.39
C THR A 121 -13.91 -0.83 -0.25
N HIS A 122 -14.90 -1.12 -1.10
CA HIS A 122 -16.24 -0.55 -0.98
C HIS A 122 -17.25 -1.66 -0.73
N PRO A 123 -18.32 -1.40 0.05
CA PRO A 123 -19.39 -2.36 0.24
C PRO A 123 -19.98 -2.84 -1.10
N LEU A 124 -20.21 -4.15 -1.22
CA LEU A 124 -20.94 -4.72 -2.36
C LEU A 124 -22.42 -4.30 -2.34
N ASP A 125 -22.95 -4.04 -1.16
CA ASP A 125 -24.29 -3.47 -0.98
C ASP A 125 -24.35 -2.09 -1.65
N PRO A 126 -25.26 -1.87 -2.63
CA PRO A 126 -25.31 -0.64 -3.38
C PRO A 126 -25.77 0.58 -2.55
N ASP A 127 -26.55 0.37 -1.50
CA ASP A 127 -27.05 1.46 -0.66
C ASP A 127 -25.97 1.94 0.30
N LEU A 128 -25.22 1.02 0.92
CA LEU A 128 -24.04 1.39 1.72
C LEU A 128 -22.97 2.08 0.87
N ARG A 129 -22.73 1.59 -0.34
CA ARG A 129 -21.79 2.24 -1.27
C ARG A 129 -22.25 3.65 -1.69
N ARG A 130 -23.55 3.83 -1.95
CA ARG A 130 -24.15 5.15 -2.25
C ARG A 130 -24.04 6.09 -1.04
N ALA A 131 -24.17 5.55 0.17
CA ALA A 131 -23.98 6.27 1.41
C ALA A 131 -22.50 6.56 1.74
N LYS A 132 -21.55 6.21 0.81
CA LYS A 132 -20.12 6.52 0.90
C LYS A 132 -19.36 5.75 1.98
N TYR A 133 -19.89 4.61 2.43
CA TYR A 133 -19.13 3.74 3.31
C TYR A 133 -17.95 3.11 2.57
N GLU A 134 -16.84 3.04 3.28
CA GLU A 134 -15.60 2.39 2.86
C GLU A 134 -15.09 1.47 3.97
N ALA A 135 -14.24 0.55 3.60
CA ALA A 135 -13.44 -0.27 4.50
C ALA A 135 -12.06 -0.51 3.88
N ALA A 136 -11.17 -1.19 4.58
CA ALA A 136 -9.88 -1.57 4.03
C ALA A 136 -9.34 -2.83 4.71
N GLU A 137 -8.49 -3.56 3.98
CA GLU A 137 -7.77 -4.71 4.52
C GLU A 137 -6.27 -4.55 4.25
N SER A 138 -5.46 -4.91 5.25
CA SER A 138 -4.00 -4.73 5.20
C SER A 138 -3.34 -5.58 4.13
N ILE A 139 -2.26 -5.06 3.54
CA ILE A 139 -1.40 -5.77 2.59
C ILE A 139 -0.04 -6.04 3.25
N VAL A 140 0.47 -7.27 3.08
CA VAL A 140 1.79 -7.66 3.58
C VAL A 140 2.64 -8.21 2.43
N ILE A 141 3.77 -7.57 2.18
CA ILE A 141 4.80 -8.05 1.25
C ILE A 141 5.98 -8.54 2.08
N GLY A 142 6.32 -9.82 1.95
CA GLY A 142 7.43 -10.47 2.64
C GLY A 142 8.80 -9.93 2.21
N ASN A 143 9.87 -10.53 2.76
CA ASN A 143 11.23 -10.14 2.44
C ASN A 143 11.65 -10.67 1.06
N ASN A 144 12.57 -9.95 0.39
CA ASN A 144 13.16 -10.37 -0.89
C ASN A 144 12.11 -10.73 -1.96
N VAL A 145 10.95 -10.07 -1.93
CA VAL A 145 9.90 -10.22 -2.95
C VAL A 145 10.22 -9.35 -4.15
N TRP A 146 9.98 -9.86 -5.36
CA TRP A 146 10.00 -9.07 -6.57
C TRP A 146 8.57 -8.88 -7.12
N LEU A 147 8.12 -7.63 -7.15
CA LEU A 147 6.87 -7.23 -7.82
C LEU A 147 7.21 -6.69 -9.20
N GLY A 148 6.79 -7.40 -10.23
CA GLY A 148 6.95 -6.99 -11.64
C GLY A 148 6.17 -5.71 -11.95
N GLY A 149 6.64 -4.95 -12.94
CA GLY A 149 6.01 -3.66 -13.31
C GLY A 149 4.53 -3.80 -13.60
N GLY A 150 3.73 -2.87 -13.10
CA GLY A 150 2.28 -2.84 -13.27
C GLY A 150 1.51 -3.93 -12.53
N ALA A 151 2.14 -4.70 -11.66
CA ALA A 151 1.43 -5.66 -10.81
C ALA A 151 0.48 -4.91 -9.85
N ILE A 152 -0.68 -5.52 -9.59
CA ILE A 152 -1.72 -4.99 -8.70
C ILE A 152 -1.92 -5.98 -7.56
N VAL A 153 -1.80 -5.52 -6.32
CA VAL A 153 -2.08 -6.31 -5.12
C VAL A 153 -3.34 -5.77 -4.47
N LEU A 154 -4.33 -6.63 -4.29
CA LEU A 154 -5.63 -6.24 -3.73
C LEU A 154 -5.63 -6.32 -2.20
N ALA A 155 -6.64 -5.72 -1.60
CA ALA A 155 -6.89 -5.69 -0.16
C ALA A 155 -6.84 -7.09 0.48
N GLY A 156 -6.26 -7.18 1.66
CA GLY A 156 -6.17 -8.42 2.45
C GLY A 156 -5.08 -9.40 2.00
N VAL A 157 -4.33 -9.10 0.93
CA VAL A 157 -3.36 -10.03 0.36
C VAL A 157 -2.03 -10.00 1.13
N SER A 158 -1.49 -11.20 1.39
CA SER A 158 -0.12 -11.41 1.86
C SER A 158 0.69 -12.15 0.79
N ILE A 159 1.90 -11.66 0.49
CA ILE A 159 2.87 -12.30 -0.42
C ILE A 159 4.06 -12.76 0.41
N GLY A 160 4.32 -14.07 0.41
CA GLY A 160 5.39 -14.70 1.18
C GLY A 160 6.79 -14.39 0.65
N ASP A 161 7.79 -14.56 1.51
CA ASP A 161 9.20 -14.26 1.26
C ASP A 161 9.72 -14.92 -0.03
N ASN A 162 10.68 -14.27 -0.69
CA ASN A 162 11.37 -14.72 -1.90
C ASN A 162 10.46 -14.95 -3.12
N SER A 163 9.20 -14.55 -3.08
CA SER A 163 8.28 -14.77 -4.19
C SER A 163 8.41 -13.71 -5.28
N VAL A 164 8.08 -14.10 -6.49
CA VAL A 164 8.10 -13.24 -7.68
C VAL A 164 6.69 -13.11 -8.23
N ILE A 165 6.22 -11.87 -8.35
CA ILE A 165 4.96 -11.55 -9.01
C ILE A 165 5.27 -11.00 -10.40
N GLY A 166 4.76 -11.67 -11.44
CA GLY A 166 5.00 -11.26 -12.82
C GLY A 166 4.40 -9.89 -13.15
N ALA A 167 4.99 -9.23 -14.16
CA ALA A 167 4.51 -7.92 -14.62
C ALA A 167 3.03 -8.00 -15.06
N GLY A 168 2.24 -7.00 -14.68
CA GLY A 168 0.81 -6.90 -14.99
C GLY A 168 -0.08 -7.92 -14.28
N ALA A 169 0.44 -8.71 -13.36
CA ALA A 169 -0.36 -9.66 -12.58
C ALA A 169 -1.32 -8.94 -11.61
N VAL A 170 -2.51 -9.51 -11.40
CA VAL A 170 -3.48 -9.04 -10.40
C VAL A 170 -3.59 -10.09 -9.29
N VAL A 171 -3.00 -9.77 -8.14
CA VAL A 171 -2.94 -10.67 -6.97
C VAL A 171 -4.19 -10.47 -6.12
N THR A 172 -5.07 -11.47 -6.15
CA THR A 172 -6.39 -11.45 -5.49
C THR A 172 -6.46 -12.37 -4.28
N LYS A 173 -5.41 -13.17 -4.02
CA LYS A 173 -5.30 -14.15 -2.92
C LYS A 173 -3.87 -14.19 -2.42
N ASN A 174 -3.70 -14.69 -1.19
CA ASN A 174 -2.37 -14.88 -0.61
C ASN A 174 -1.49 -15.75 -1.51
N VAL A 175 -0.22 -15.34 -1.62
CA VAL A 175 0.82 -16.05 -2.36
C VAL A 175 1.80 -16.67 -1.36
N PRO A 176 2.04 -18.00 -1.40
CA PRO A 176 3.00 -18.64 -0.50
C PRO A 176 4.44 -18.17 -0.79
N PRO A 177 5.39 -18.38 0.13
CA PRO A 177 6.78 -18.05 -0.11
C PRO A 177 7.42 -18.93 -1.19
N ASN A 178 8.52 -18.44 -1.77
CA ASN A 178 9.36 -19.16 -2.74
C ASN A 178 8.60 -19.64 -3.99
N VAL A 179 7.76 -18.78 -4.57
CA VAL A 179 7.02 -19.10 -5.80
C VAL A 179 7.12 -17.98 -6.83
N VAL A 180 6.77 -18.33 -8.08
CA VAL A 180 6.47 -17.36 -9.14
C VAL A 180 4.96 -17.41 -9.40
N ALA A 181 4.28 -16.26 -9.29
CA ALA A 181 2.87 -16.11 -9.59
C ALA A 181 2.66 -15.07 -10.69
N VAL A 182 1.81 -15.35 -11.66
CA VAL A 182 1.56 -14.48 -12.82
C VAL A 182 0.09 -14.51 -13.23
N GLY A 183 -0.33 -13.53 -13.99
CA GLY A 183 -1.64 -13.50 -14.66
C GLY A 183 -2.69 -12.67 -13.93
N ASN A 184 -3.91 -12.66 -14.47
CA ASN A 184 -5.09 -12.00 -13.91
C ASN A 184 -6.29 -12.96 -13.95
N PRO A 185 -6.72 -13.53 -12.80
CA PRO A 185 -6.07 -13.42 -11.49
C PRO A 185 -4.71 -14.15 -11.47
N ALA A 186 -3.79 -13.68 -10.59
CA ALA A 186 -2.48 -14.29 -10.44
C ALA A 186 -2.56 -15.73 -9.91
N THR A 187 -1.83 -16.63 -10.56
CA THR A 187 -1.73 -18.03 -10.16
C THR A 187 -0.26 -18.45 -10.05
N VAL A 188 0.04 -19.35 -9.12
CA VAL A 188 1.39 -19.92 -8.98
C VAL A 188 1.68 -20.82 -10.17
N ILE A 189 2.77 -20.52 -10.89
CA ILE A 189 3.23 -21.29 -12.06
C ILE A 189 4.53 -22.04 -11.82
N ARG A 190 5.24 -21.72 -10.73
CA ARG A 190 6.53 -22.33 -10.41
C ARG A 190 6.81 -22.21 -8.91
N HIS A 191 7.40 -23.25 -8.32
CA HIS A 191 8.06 -23.18 -7.02
C HIS A 191 9.56 -22.95 -7.23
N LEU A 192 10.12 -22.02 -6.46
CA LEU A 192 11.55 -21.75 -6.43
C LEU A 192 12.18 -22.75 -5.46
N GLY A 193 13.25 -23.43 -5.87
CA GLY A 193 13.99 -24.35 -5.00
C GLY A 193 14.59 -23.61 -3.79
N ALA A 194 14.76 -24.31 -2.66
CA ALA A 194 15.60 -23.81 -1.58
C ALA A 194 17.04 -23.67 -2.09
N HIS A 195 17.60 -22.47 -1.97
CA HIS A 195 19.02 -22.21 -2.25
C HIS A 195 19.82 -22.33 -0.98
#